data_7c39533b859679bec1e5601e907b895a
#
_entry.id   7c39533b859679bec1e5601e907b895a
#
_cell.length_a   1.000
_cell.length_b   1.000
_cell.length_c   1.000
_cell.angle_alpha   90.00
_cell.angle_beta   90.00
_cell.angle_gamma   90.00
#
_symmetry.space_group_name_H-M   'P 1'
#
loop_
_entity.id
_entity.type
_entity.pdbx_description
1 polymer ?
#
loop_
_entity_poly.entity_id
_entity_poly.type
_entity_poly.pdbx_seq_one_letter_code
_entity_poly.pdbx_strand_id
1 'polypeptide(L)'
;STCWSFSTLGFIESELLRLGKGEYDLSEMFVVHKTMQDRGVNYVRYHGDSSFSPGGSFYDVMYCIKNYGIVPQEVMPGIMYGDTLPVHNELDAVASGYINAIAKGKLSKLTPVWKNGLSAIYDTYLGACPEKFTYKGKEYTPKTFSESLGLNCDDYVSLTSYTHHPFYSQFAIEIQDNWRNGLSYNLPIEELMAVMDNAVKKGYTFAWGS
;
A
#
# COMPACT_ATOMS: atom_id res chain seq x y z
N SER A 1 -2.85 -3.53 11.19
CA SER A 1 -4.10 -3.35 10.43
C SER A 1 -3.79 -2.98 8.98
N THR A 2 -4.54 -3.49 8.02
CA THR A 2 -4.39 -3.26 6.57
C THR A 2 -5.45 -2.31 6.01
N CYS A 3 -6.16 -1.57 6.88
CA CYS A 3 -7.23 -0.63 6.49
C CYS A 3 -6.77 0.44 5.48
N TRP A 4 -5.51 0.84 5.53
CA TRP A 4 -4.90 1.77 4.58
C TRP A 4 -4.96 1.25 3.13
N SER A 5 -4.76 -0.06 2.92
CA SER A 5 -4.85 -0.68 1.59
C SER A 5 -6.30 -0.72 1.11
N PHE A 6 -7.23 -1.19 1.96
CA PHE A 6 -8.66 -1.25 1.64
C PHE A 6 -9.25 0.12 1.30
N SER A 7 -9.02 1.13 2.14
CA SER A 7 -9.59 2.46 1.92
C SER A 7 -9.02 3.14 0.67
N THR A 8 -7.74 2.95 0.38
CA THR A 8 -7.14 3.54 -0.81
C THR A 8 -7.58 2.83 -2.08
N LEU A 9 -7.66 1.48 -2.08
CA LEU A 9 -8.14 0.77 -3.26
C LEU A 9 -9.63 1.04 -3.50
N GLY A 10 -10.48 1.10 -2.47
CA GLY A 10 -11.86 1.53 -2.61
C GLY A 10 -12.00 2.94 -3.20
N PHE A 11 -11.09 3.86 -2.85
CA PHE A 11 -10.99 5.17 -3.51
C PHE A 11 -10.62 5.04 -5.00
N ILE A 12 -9.61 4.22 -5.34
CA ILE A 12 -9.19 3.98 -6.74
C ILE A 12 -10.30 3.32 -7.56
N GLU A 13 -11.01 2.35 -7.00
CA GLU A 13 -12.16 1.68 -7.63
C GLU A 13 -13.30 2.67 -7.91
N SER A 14 -13.58 3.58 -6.96
CA SER A 14 -14.53 4.67 -7.16
C SER A 14 -14.11 5.59 -8.31
N GLU A 15 -12.83 5.90 -8.43
CA GLU A 15 -12.31 6.71 -9.54
C GLU A 15 -12.42 6.00 -10.88
N LEU A 16 -12.14 4.68 -10.93
CA LEU A 16 -12.33 3.88 -12.14
C LEU A 16 -13.79 3.90 -12.59
N LEU A 17 -14.71 3.76 -11.64
CA LEU A 17 -16.15 3.85 -11.91
C LEU A 17 -16.54 5.24 -12.43
N ARG A 18 -16.07 6.31 -11.77
CA ARG A 18 -16.33 7.71 -12.17
C ARG A 18 -15.79 8.00 -13.59
N LEU A 19 -14.63 7.44 -13.93
CA LEU A 19 -14.01 7.59 -15.26
C LEU A 19 -14.66 6.72 -16.34
N GLY A 20 -15.71 5.95 -16.01
CA GLY A 20 -16.40 5.06 -16.94
C GLY A 20 -15.58 3.83 -17.37
N LYS A 21 -14.57 3.45 -16.57
CA LYS A 21 -13.73 2.28 -16.84
C LYS A 21 -14.41 0.96 -16.46
N GLY A 22 -15.48 1.02 -15.68
CA GLY A 22 -16.23 -0.13 -15.17
C GLY A 22 -15.93 -0.42 -13.70
N GLU A 23 -16.54 -1.49 -13.21
CA GLU A 23 -16.38 -1.97 -11.84
C GLU A 23 -15.15 -2.89 -11.76
N TYR A 24 -14.32 -2.63 -10.77
CA TYR A 24 -13.15 -3.44 -10.44
C TYR A 24 -13.14 -3.73 -8.95
N ASP A 25 -12.61 -4.88 -8.61
CA ASP A 25 -12.29 -5.32 -7.25
C ASP A 25 -10.80 -5.67 -7.26
N LEU A 26 -9.99 -4.84 -6.60
CA LEU A 26 -8.53 -4.87 -6.66
C LEU A 26 -7.95 -5.51 -5.39
N SER A 27 -6.91 -6.31 -5.54
CA SER A 27 -6.32 -7.06 -4.42
C SER A 27 -5.55 -6.15 -3.45
N GLU A 28 -6.10 -5.97 -2.26
CA GLU A 28 -5.44 -5.28 -1.16
C GLU A 28 -4.21 -6.05 -0.68
N MET A 29 -4.29 -7.38 -0.71
CA MET A 29 -3.21 -8.23 -0.21
C MET A 29 -2.02 -8.28 -1.16
N PHE A 30 -2.21 -8.05 -2.45
CA PHE A 30 -1.10 -7.81 -3.37
C PHE A 30 -0.31 -6.56 -2.95
N VAL A 31 -1.00 -5.47 -2.64
CA VAL A 31 -0.38 -4.22 -2.17
C VAL A 31 0.33 -4.44 -0.84
N VAL A 32 -0.32 -5.09 0.11
CA VAL A 32 0.27 -5.40 1.44
C VAL A 32 1.53 -6.23 1.26
N HIS A 33 1.48 -7.30 0.46
CA HIS A 33 2.63 -8.16 0.22
C HIS A 33 3.84 -7.37 -0.33
N LYS A 34 3.64 -6.59 -1.39
CA LYS A 34 4.71 -5.78 -1.99
C LYS A 34 5.26 -4.72 -1.04
N THR A 35 4.37 -4.02 -0.35
CA THR A 35 4.74 -2.97 0.61
C THR A 35 5.55 -3.53 1.76
N MET A 36 5.16 -4.68 2.31
CA MET A 36 5.87 -5.28 3.44
C MET A 36 7.24 -5.85 3.05
N GLN A 37 7.43 -6.30 1.80
CA GLN A 37 8.77 -6.64 1.30
C GLN A 37 9.69 -5.40 1.29
N ASP A 38 9.22 -4.28 0.76
CA ASP A 38 10.00 -3.04 0.74
C ASP A 38 10.27 -2.52 2.15
N ARG A 39 9.26 -2.58 3.04
CA ARG A 39 9.40 -2.17 4.44
C ARG A 39 10.42 -3.03 5.18
N GLY A 40 10.47 -4.32 4.90
CA GLY A 40 11.49 -5.23 5.41
C GLY A 40 12.90 -4.83 4.97
N VAL A 41 13.06 -4.47 3.69
CA VAL A 41 14.36 -3.97 3.19
C VAL A 41 14.74 -2.67 3.88
N ASN A 42 13.80 -1.75 4.06
CA ASN A 42 14.02 -0.50 4.78
C ASN A 42 14.45 -0.78 6.23
N TYR A 43 13.71 -1.64 6.93
CA TYR A 43 13.99 -2.02 8.32
C TYR A 43 15.40 -2.59 8.51
N VAL A 44 15.83 -3.48 7.63
CA VAL A 44 17.19 -4.06 7.66
C VAL A 44 18.26 -3.00 7.37
N ARG A 45 18.02 -2.10 6.42
CA ARG A 45 18.95 -0.99 6.10
C ARG A 45 19.12 -0.01 7.26
N TYR A 46 18.07 0.19 8.05
CA TYR A 46 18.13 1.01 9.28
C TYR A 46 18.56 0.20 10.52
N HIS A 47 19.08 -1.00 10.34
CA HIS A 47 19.55 -1.88 11.43
C HIS A 47 18.48 -2.14 12.50
N GLY A 48 17.20 -2.09 12.12
CA GLY A 48 16.08 -2.28 13.01
C GLY A 48 15.64 -1.02 13.79
N ASP A 49 16.14 0.16 13.41
CA ASP A 49 15.81 1.44 14.06
C ASP A 49 14.65 2.18 13.35
N SER A 50 14.04 1.58 12.33
CA SER A 50 12.78 2.04 11.74
C SER A 50 11.61 1.17 12.20
N SER A 51 10.38 1.52 11.79
CA SER A 51 9.20 0.72 12.10
C SER A 51 9.00 -0.41 11.09
N PHE A 52 8.82 -1.64 11.58
CA PHE A 52 8.26 -2.75 10.83
C PHE A 52 6.93 -3.16 11.46
N SER A 53 5.87 -2.52 11.04
CA SER A 53 4.49 -2.72 11.53
C SER A 53 3.56 -2.97 10.34
N PRO A 54 2.37 -3.59 10.54
CA PRO A 54 1.41 -3.86 9.46
C PRO A 54 0.67 -2.61 8.96
N GLY A 55 0.88 -1.45 9.56
CA GLY A 55 0.37 -0.17 9.09
C GLY A 55 1.03 0.29 7.80
N GLY A 56 0.43 1.25 7.13
CA GLY A 56 0.93 1.87 5.92
C GLY A 56 0.15 3.13 5.60
N SER A 57 0.57 3.83 4.58
CA SER A 57 -0.04 5.07 4.13
C SER A 57 -0.74 4.89 2.79
N PHE A 58 -1.61 5.83 2.44
CA PHE A 58 -2.22 5.89 1.10
C PHE A 58 -1.16 6.00 0.00
N TYR A 59 -0.03 6.63 0.31
CA TYR A 59 1.11 6.71 -0.59
C TYR A 59 1.70 5.34 -0.93
N ASP A 60 1.70 4.37 -0.01
CA ASP A 60 2.18 3.01 -0.27
C ASP A 60 1.38 2.31 -1.37
N VAL A 61 0.05 2.52 -1.41
CA VAL A 61 -0.81 1.95 -2.45
C VAL A 61 -0.47 2.56 -3.81
N MET A 62 -0.39 3.90 -3.88
CA MET A 62 -0.02 4.61 -5.11
C MET A 62 1.37 4.21 -5.59
N TYR A 63 2.32 4.09 -4.67
CA TYR A 63 3.67 3.61 -4.97
C TYR A 63 3.66 2.18 -5.52
N CYS A 64 2.86 1.29 -4.91
CA CYS A 64 2.73 -0.10 -5.36
C CYS A 64 2.17 -0.16 -6.79
N ILE A 65 1.06 0.52 -7.06
CA ILE A 65 0.44 0.56 -8.39
C ILE A 65 1.44 1.09 -9.43
N LYS A 66 2.14 2.19 -9.10
CA LYS A 66 3.10 2.83 -10.00
C LYS A 66 4.32 1.94 -10.28
N ASN A 67 4.85 1.23 -9.29
CA ASN A 67 6.13 0.50 -9.42
C ASN A 67 5.96 -1.00 -9.66
N TYR A 68 4.95 -1.64 -9.06
CA TYR A 68 4.71 -3.09 -9.13
C TYR A 68 3.47 -3.45 -9.94
N GLY A 69 2.57 -2.50 -10.14
CA GLY A 69 1.25 -2.76 -10.72
C GLY A 69 0.22 -3.15 -9.67
N ILE A 70 -0.84 -3.77 -10.13
CA ILE A 70 -1.95 -4.27 -9.32
C ILE A 70 -2.56 -5.51 -9.96
N VAL A 71 -3.29 -6.30 -9.21
CA VAL A 71 -4.04 -7.45 -9.71
C VAL A 71 -5.48 -7.41 -9.22
N PRO A 72 -6.44 -8.06 -9.93
CA PRO A 72 -7.79 -8.24 -9.43
C PRO A 72 -7.81 -9.08 -8.14
N GLN A 73 -8.78 -8.84 -7.27
CA GLN A 73 -9.00 -9.58 -6.03
C GLN A 73 -9.18 -11.09 -6.28
N GLU A 74 -9.88 -11.48 -7.34
CA GLU A 74 -10.08 -12.90 -7.70
C GLU A 74 -8.77 -13.63 -8.06
N VAL A 75 -7.74 -12.89 -8.49
CA VAL A 75 -6.42 -13.43 -8.84
C VAL A 75 -5.56 -13.65 -7.60
N MET A 76 -5.67 -12.78 -6.62
CA MET A 76 -4.96 -12.88 -5.34
C MET A 76 -5.87 -12.49 -4.18
N PRO A 77 -6.73 -13.42 -3.70
CA PRO A 77 -7.64 -13.14 -2.58
C PRO A 77 -6.91 -12.84 -1.26
N GLY A 78 -5.69 -13.33 -1.11
CA GLY A 78 -4.85 -13.00 0.04
C GLY A 78 -5.24 -13.67 1.35
N ILE A 79 -6.00 -14.77 1.30
CA ILE A 79 -6.44 -15.55 2.47
C ILE A 79 -6.17 -17.03 2.18
N MET A 80 -5.00 -17.53 2.62
CA MET A 80 -4.56 -18.92 2.37
C MET A 80 -4.82 -19.85 3.56
N TYR A 81 -5.43 -19.36 4.62
CA TYR A 81 -5.60 -20.06 5.90
C TYR A 81 -7.05 -20.45 6.20
N GLY A 82 -7.94 -20.41 5.21
CA GLY A 82 -9.29 -20.96 5.30
C GLY A 82 -10.37 -20.07 5.94
N ASP A 83 -10.02 -18.84 6.32
CA ASP A 83 -10.96 -17.84 6.84
C ASP A 83 -11.68 -17.08 5.70
N THR A 84 -12.76 -16.39 6.04
CA THR A 84 -13.49 -15.51 5.12
C THR A 84 -13.06 -14.05 5.20
N LEU A 85 -12.39 -13.67 6.30
CA LEU A 85 -11.89 -12.31 6.54
C LEU A 85 -10.38 -12.34 6.80
N PRO A 86 -9.65 -11.28 6.41
CA PRO A 86 -8.22 -11.18 6.68
C PRO A 86 -7.92 -11.11 8.18
N VAL A 87 -7.16 -12.09 8.69
CA VAL A 87 -6.66 -12.14 10.06
C VAL A 87 -5.15 -12.25 10.01
N HIS A 88 -4.44 -11.19 10.38
CA HIS A 88 -3.00 -11.07 10.15
C HIS A 88 -2.14 -11.16 11.41
N ASN A 89 -2.72 -11.42 12.60
CA ASN A 89 -1.97 -11.40 13.87
C ASN A 89 -0.80 -12.38 13.88
N GLU A 90 -1.01 -13.59 13.37
CA GLU A 90 0.03 -14.61 13.27
C GLU A 90 1.10 -14.24 12.23
N LEU A 91 0.68 -13.83 11.03
CA LEU A 91 1.57 -13.32 9.99
C LEU A 91 2.45 -12.18 10.52
N ASP A 92 1.83 -11.19 11.17
CA ASP A 92 2.54 -10.02 11.71
C ASP A 92 3.59 -10.44 12.76
N ALA A 93 3.25 -11.39 13.64
CA ALA A 93 4.15 -11.90 14.66
C ALA A 93 5.33 -12.67 14.04
N VAL A 94 5.06 -13.57 13.10
CA VAL A 94 6.09 -14.38 12.42
C VAL A 94 7.02 -13.48 11.59
N ALA A 95 6.46 -12.59 10.79
CA ALA A 95 7.23 -11.68 9.94
C ALA A 95 8.10 -10.73 10.79
N SER A 96 7.55 -10.20 11.88
CA SER A 96 8.30 -9.36 12.83
C SER A 96 9.42 -10.14 13.51
N GLY A 97 9.16 -11.34 13.96
CA GLY A 97 10.19 -12.23 14.54
C GLY A 97 11.32 -12.50 13.57
N TYR A 98 10.97 -12.85 12.34
CA TYR A 98 11.93 -13.12 11.28
C TYR A 98 12.81 -11.92 10.97
N ILE A 99 12.20 -10.76 10.67
CA ILE A 99 12.95 -9.58 10.27
C ILE A 99 13.81 -9.00 11.40
N ASN A 100 13.35 -9.11 12.65
CA ASN A 100 14.14 -8.74 13.83
C ASN A 100 15.39 -9.62 13.96
N ALA A 101 15.28 -10.94 13.76
CA ALA A 101 16.42 -11.83 13.78
C ALA A 101 17.47 -11.45 12.71
N ILE A 102 17.02 -11.00 11.53
CA ILE A 102 17.88 -10.53 10.44
C ILE A 102 18.53 -9.18 10.78
N ALA A 103 17.74 -8.19 11.20
CA ALA A 103 18.22 -6.82 11.40
C ALA A 103 19.04 -6.63 12.68
N LYS A 104 18.65 -7.31 13.77
CA LYS A 104 19.24 -7.12 15.12
C LYS A 104 20.05 -8.35 15.59
N GLY A 105 20.10 -9.41 14.81
CA GLY A 105 20.90 -10.60 15.13
C GLY A 105 22.40 -10.30 15.07
N LYS A 106 23.17 -10.98 15.89
CA LYS A 106 24.65 -10.92 15.86
C LYS A 106 25.19 -11.75 14.69
N LEU A 107 24.93 -11.31 13.47
CA LEU A 107 25.32 -12.03 12.25
C LEU A 107 26.67 -11.53 11.76
N SER A 108 27.59 -12.46 11.47
CA SER A 108 28.90 -12.11 10.89
C SER A 108 28.80 -11.66 9.43
N LYS A 109 27.76 -12.12 8.73
CA LYS A 109 27.48 -11.78 7.33
C LYS A 109 25.97 -11.88 7.05
N LEU A 110 25.45 -10.88 6.39
CA LEU A 110 24.09 -10.90 5.85
C LEU A 110 24.11 -11.33 4.38
N THR A 111 23.36 -12.37 4.05
CA THR A 111 23.20 -12.84 2.66
C THR A 111 21.89 -12.33 2.07
N PRO A 112 21.76 -12.14 0.74
CA PRO A 112 20.52 -11.64 0.14
C PRO A 112 19.34 -12.60 0.24
N VAL A 113 19.56 -13.85 0.64
CA VAL A 113 18.54 -14.92 0.75
C VAL A 113 17.44 -14.57 1.76
N TRP A 114 17.73 -13.75 2.76
CA TRP A 114 16.71 -13.35 3.74
C TRP A 114 15.49 -12.68 3.11
N LYS A 115 15.65 -12.00 1.96
CA LYS A 115 14.51 -11.40 1.23
C LYS A 115 13.54 -12.49 0.75
N ASN A 116 14.08 -13.60 0.23
CA ASN A 116 13.27 -14.73 -0.20
C ASN A 116 12.55 -15.39 0.99
N GLY A 117 13.22 -15.48 2.16
CA GLY A 117 12.59 -15.97 3.38
C GLY A 117 11.44 -15.10 3.85
N LEU A 118 11.60 -13.77 3.83
CA LEU A 118 10.50 -12.84 4.13
C LEU A 118 9.35 -12.99 3.12
N SER A 119 9.66 -13.08 1.82
CA SER A 119 8.65 -13.29 0.78
C SER A 119 7.88 -14.59 1.02
N ALA A 120 8.57 -15.69 1.32
CA ALA A 120 7.95 -16.99 1.55
C ALA A 120 6.98 -17.00 2.75
N ILE A 121 7.26 -16.21 3.79
CA ILE A 121 6.31 -16.01 4.90
C ILE A 121 5.04 -15.36 4.36
N TYR A 122 5.13 -14.25 3.65
CA TYR A 122 3.95 -13.58 3.07
C TYR A 122 3.24 -14.45 2.04
N ASP A 123 3.97 -15.18 1.19
CA ASP A 123 3.41 -16.15 0.23
C ASP A 123 2.56 -17.21 0.92
N THR A 124 2.99 -17.68 2.09
CA THR A 124 2.30 -18.72 2.84
C THR A 124 0.93 -18.26 3.35
N TYR A 125 0.81 -17.01 3.80
CA TYR A 125 -0.41 -16.48 4.38
C TYR A 125 -1.31 -15.77 3.38
N LEU A 126 -0.71 -15.06 2.42
CA LEU A 126 -1.44 -14.19 1.47
C LEU A 126 -1.50 -14.77 0.05
N GLY A 127 -0.71 -15.80 -0.23
CA GLY A 127 -0.48 -16.29 -1.58
C GLY A 127 0.67 -15.55 -2.28
N ALA A 128 1.31 -16.23 -3.22
CA ALA A 128 2.38 -15.66 -4.01
C ALA A 128 1.85 -14.59 -4.98
N CYS A 129 2.56 -13.47 -5.09
CA CYS A 129 2.23 -12.46 -6.09
C CYS A 129 2.44 -13.02 -7.50
N PRO A 130 1.42 -13.06 -8.36
CA PRO A 130 1.54 -13.64 -9.68
C PRO A 130 2.45 -12.79 -10.59
N GLU A 131 3.31 -13.43 -11.35
CA GLU A 131 4.06 -12.77 -12.42
C GLU A 131 3.18 -12.50 -13.64
N LYS A 132 2.28 -13.45 -13.96
CA LYS A 132 1.30 -13.39 -15.03
C LYS A 132 -0.01 -14.01 -14.55
N PHE A 133 -1.12 -13.53 -15.11
CA PHE A 133 -2.46 -14.06 -14.84
C PHE A 133 -3.39 -13.78 -16.01
N THR A 134 -4.51 -14.53 -16.06
CA THR A 134 -5.59 -14.29 -17.02
C THR A 134 -6.76 -13.62 -16.30
N TYR A 135 -7.24 -12.52 -16.84
CA TYR A 135 -8.42 -11.82 -16.34
C TYR A 135 -9.35 -11.47 -17.50
N LYS A 136 -10.61 -11.84 -17.41
CA LYS A 136 -11.62 -11.65 -18.47
C LYS A 136 -11.12 -12.10 -19.85
N GLY A 137 -10.43 -13.25 -19.90
CA GLY A 137 -9.95 -13.89 -21.13
C GLY A 137 -8.68 -13.28 -21.74
N LYS A 138 -8.03 -12.34 -21.08
CA LYS A 138 -6.77 -11.72 -21.53
C LYS A 138 -5.66 -11.97 -20.53
N GLU A 139 -4.44 -12.25 -21.04
CA GLU A 139 -3.24 -12.39 -20.21
C GLU A 139 -2.67 -11.02 -19.85
N TYR A 140 -2.28 -10.88 -18.58
CA TYR A 140 -1.65 -9.70 -18.03
C TYR A 140 -0.47 -10.05 -17.12
N THR A 141 0.44 -9.13 -16.97
CA THR A 141 1.27 -8.97 -15.78
C THR A 141 0.61 -7.94 -14.85
N PRO A 142 0.98 -7.86 -13.55
CA PRO A 142 0.47 -6.80 -12.67
C PRO A 142 0.66 -5.39 -13.25
N LYS A 143 1.79 -5.15 -13.93
CA LYS A 143 2.08 -3.87 -14.58
C LYS A 143 1.15 -3.60 -15.77
N THR A 144 1.03 -4.54 -16.69
CA THR A 144 0.18 -4.34 -17.90
C THR A 144 -1.30 -4.25 -17.54
N PHE A 145 -1.73 -4.93 -16.44
CA PHE A 145 -3.08 -4.76 -15.92
C PHE A 145 -3.29 -3.35 -15.37
N SER A 146 -2.38 -2.87 -14.51
CA SER A 146 -2.40 -1.51 -13.99
C SER A 146 -2.46 -0.45 -15.10
N GLU A 147 -1.63 -0.60 -16.13
CA GLU A 147 -1.62 0.29 -17.29
C GLU A 147 -2.96 0.26 -18.06
N SER A 148 -3.60 -0.90 -18.16
CA SER A 148 -4.91 -1.06 -18.82
C SER A 148 -6.05 -0.33 -18.12
N LEU A 149 -5.91 -0.05 -16.81
CA LEU A 149 -6.89 0.73 -16.05
C LEU A 149 -6.89 2.21 -16.47
N GLY A 150 -5.78 2.70 -17.04
CA GLY A 150 -5.65 4.07 -17.51
C GLY A 150 -5.64 5.10 -16.37
N LEU A 151 -5.19 4.69 -15.18
CA LEU A 151 -4.96 5.58 -14.05
C LEU A 151 -3.53 6.13 -14.11
N ASN A 152 -3.41 7.42 -13.89
CA ASN A 152 -2.11 8.06 -13.65
C ASN A 152 -1.99 8.39 -12.16
N CYS A 153 -1.12 7.68 -11.46
CA CYS A 153 -0.91 7.89 -10.01
C CYS A 153 -0.40 9.30 -9.68
N ASP A 154 0.18 10.00 -10.65
CA ASP A 154 0.69 11.37 -10.46
C ASP A 154 -0.43 12.44 -10.52
N ASP A 155 -1.66 12.06 -10.89
CA ASP A 155 -2.82 12.96 -10.88
C ASP A 155 -3.46 13.09 -9.49
N TYR A 156 -2.98 12.33 -8.51
CA TYR A 156 -3.49 12.30 -7.15
C TYR A 156 -2.56 13.03 -6.19
N VAL A 157 -3.13 13.77 -5.28
CA VAL A 157 -2.39 14.56 -4.29
C VAL A 157 -2.83 14.19 -2.88
N SER A 158 -1.88 14.12 -1.97
CA SER A 158 -2.15 14.03 -0.53
C SER A 158 -2.26 15.44 0.05
N LEU A 159 -3.36 15.71 0.74
CA LEU A 159 -3.63 16.99 1.42
C LEU A 159 -3.67 16.75 2.93
N THR A 160 -3.26 17.77 3.68
CA THR A 160 -3.28 17.73 5.15
C THR A 160 -3.47 19.12 5.73
N SER A 161 -3.69 19.22 7.04
CA SER A 161 -3.79 20.49 7.75
C SER A 161 -3.09 20.39 9.10
N TYR A 162 -1.85 20.87 9.16
CA TYR A 162 -1.04 20.91 10.38
C TYR A 162 -0.45 22.30 10.60
N THR A 163 -0.56 22.81 11.83
CA THR A 163 -0.10 24.17 12.20
C THR A 163 1.41 24.24 12.49
N HIS A 164 2.11 23.13 12.67
CA HIS A 164 3.55 23.11 12.94
C HIS A 164 4.43 23.15 11.67
N HIS A 165 3.81 23.07 10.49
CA HIS A 165 4.46 23.32 9.21
C HIS A 165 3.80 24.48 8.47
N PRO A 166 4.54 25.19 7.61
CA PRO A 166 3.97 26.30 6.82
C PRO A 166 2.81 25.80 5.95
N PHE A 167 1.72 26.56 5.92
CA PHE A 167 0.66 26.32 4.94
C PHE A 167 1.16 26.61 3.52
N TYR A 168 0.51 26.01 2.53
CA TYR A 168 0.82 26.10 1.11
C TYR A 168 2.21 25.57 0.74
N SER A 169 2.72 24.65 1.54
CA SER A 169 3.97 23.93 1.31
C SER A 169 3.77 22.42 1.42
N GLN A 170 4.72 21.65 0.93
CA GLN A 170 4.73 20.20 1.07
C GLN A 170 5.69 19.78 2.18
N PHE A 171 5.29 18.78 2.96
CA PHE A 171 6.15 18.11 3.93
C PHE A 171 5.75 16.64 4.07
N ALA A 172 6.66 15.83 4.61
CA ALA A 172 6.37 14.47 4.98
C ALA A 172 5.77 14.44 6.38
N ILE A 173 4.53 13.94 6.54
CA ILE A 173 3.90 13.80 7.85
C ILE A 173 4.74 12.84 8.69
N GLU A 174 5.12 13.27 9.90
CA GLU A 174 6.05 12.59 10.80
C GLU A 174 5.35 11.48 11.61
N ILE A 175 4.83 10.48 10.92
CA ILE A 175 4.22 9.29 11.52
C ILE A 175 4.93 8.02 11.01
N GLN A 176 4.93 6.98 11.84
CA GLN A 176 5.61 5.72 11.51
C GLN A 176 5.10 5.04 10.24
N ASP A 177 3.83 5.23 9.90
CA ASP A 177 3.22 4.64 8.72
C ASP A 177 3.60 5.38 7.42
N ASN A 178 4.08 6.61 7.52
CA ASN A 178 4.68 7.35 6.40
C ASN A 178 6.18 7.06 6.23
N TRP A 179 6.58 5.81 6.36
CA TRP A 179 7.97 5.35 6.32
C TRP A 179 8.69 5.60 4.98
N ARG A 180 7.94 5.83 3.90
CA ARG A 180 8.48 6.23 2.59
C ARG A 180 8.68 7.74 2.47
N ASN A 181 8.32 8.52 3.49
CA ASN A 181 8.36 9.98 3.48
C ASN A 181 7.56 10.59 2.32
N GLY A 182 6.38 10.01 2.04
CA GLY A 182 5.44 10.58 1.07
C GLY A 182 5.04 12.00 1.48
N LEU A 183 5.02 12.92 0.50
CA LEU A 183 4.72 14.33 0.75
C LEU A 183 3.22 14.58 0.74
N SER A 184 2.77 15.44 1.66
CA SER A 184 1.41 15.97 1.69
C SER A 184 1.45 17.49 1.57
N TYR A 185 0.50 18.07 0.84
CA TYR A 185 0.37 19.51 0.70
C TYR A 185 -0.46 20.06 1.87
N ASN A 186 0.08 21.03 2.58
CA ASN A 186 -0.49 21.58 3.81
C ASN A 186 -1.39 22.76 3.53
N LEU A 187 -2.64 22.69 3.97
CA LEU A 187 -3.65 23.73 3.80
C LEU A 187 -4.21 24.17 5.15
N PRO A 188 -4.69 25.40 5.30
CA PRO A 188 -5.58 25.75 6.40
C PRO A 188 -6.79 24.82 6.46
N ILE A 189 -7.29 24.51 7.66
CA ILE A 189 -8.37 23.53 7.83
C ILE A 189 -9.64 23.91 7.06
N GLU A 190 -9.97 25.20 7.01
CA GLU A 190 -11.14 25.69 6.29
C GLU A 190 -11.02 25.44 4.78
N GLU A 191 -9.82 25.58 4.23
CA GLU A 191 -9.56 25.32 2.81
C GLU A 191 -9.58 23.82 2.50
N LEU A 192 -8.98 23.01 3.38
CA LEU A 192 -9.05 21.56 3.25
C LEU A 192 -10.50 21.07 3.24
N MET A 193 -11.32 21.56 4.18
CA MET A 193 -12.76 21.25 4.23
C MET A 193 -13.48 21.69 2.96
N ALA A 194 -13.17 22.89 2.45
CA ALA A 194 -13.78 23.39 1.21
C ALA A 194 -13.40 22.53 -0.02
N VAL A 195 -12.17 22.03 -0.08
CA VAL A 195 -11.73 21.10 -1.13
C VAL A 195 -12.51 19.79 -1.05
N MET A 196 -12.66 19.22 0.14
CA MET A 196 -13.41 17.97 0.37
C MET A 196 -14.88 18.14 -0.03
N ASP A 197 -15.54 19.22 0.42
CA ASP A 197 -16.92 19.56 0.05
C ASP A 197 -17.10 19.70 -1.46
N ASN A 198 -16.17 20.38 -2.12
CA ASN A 198 -16.21 20.56 -3.56
C ASN A 198 -15.99 19.24 -4.32
N ALA A 199 -15.09 18.38 -3.83
CA ALA A 199 -14.85 17.06 -4.39
C ALA A 199 -16.15 16.24 -4.38
N VAL A 200 -16.79 16.10 -3.23
CA VAL A 200 -18.05 15.34 -3.08
C VAL A 200 -19.16 15.92 -3.96
N LYS A 201 -19.33 17.26 -3.96
CA LYS A 201 -20.35 17.93 -4.80
C LYS A 201 -20.14 17.69 -6.30
N LYS A 202 -18.90 17.44 -6.72
CA LYS A 202 -18.54 17.13 -8.11
C LYS A 202 -18.48 15.61 -8.42
N GLY A 203 -18.88 14.75 -7.47
CA GLY A 203 -18.92 13.30 -7.65
C GLY A 203 -17.60 12.60 -7.48
N TYR A 204 -16.60 13.24 -6.86
CA TYR A 204 -15.36 12.60 -6.47
C TYR A 204 -15.48 11.98 -5.08
N THR A 205 -14.68 10.95 -4.85
CA THR A 205 -14.41 10.43 -3.50
C THR A 205 -13.00 10.84 -3.07
N PHE A 206 -12.65 10.58 -1.82
CA PHE A 206 -11.29 10.74 -1.30
C PHE A 206 -11.05 9.71 -0.21
N ALA A 207 -9.80 9.26 -0.08
CA ALA A 207 -9.39 8.44 1.05
C ALA A 207 -9.09 9.35 2.24
N TRP A 208 -9.67 9.03 3.41
CA TRP A 208 -9.50 9.78 4.65
C TRP A 208 -8.72 8.97 5.67
N GLY A 209 -7.71 9.58 6.27
CA GLY A 209 -6.95 9.04 7.39
C GLY A 209 -6.94 10.02 8.57
N SER A 210 -7.19 9.50 9.77
CA SER A 210 -7.21 10.26 11.03
C SER A 210 -6.44 9.51 12.12
#